data_970c84c7648e6b2a52180c8aad6609ad
#
_entry.id   970c84c7648e6b2a52180c8aad6609ad
#
_cell.length_a   1.000
_cell.length_b   1.000
_cell.length_c   1.000
_cell.angle_alpha   90.00
_cell.angle_beta   90.00
_cell.angle_gamma   90.00
#
_symmetry.space_group_name_H-M   'P 1'
#
loop_
_entity.id
_entity.type
_entity.pdbx_description
1 polymer ?
#
loop_
_entity_poly.entity_id
_entity_poly.type
_entity_poly.pdbx_seq_one_letter_code
_entity_poly.pdbx_strand_id
1 'polypeptide(L)'
;MTVDNIYLTIAQQICRLIEDDKWESAIFKIKRQENHVGFNGHYFDQNKNKQFLDVWNMDMNTDIIHKLHAITTEGGHNRWNKLEFTLLPDGKFDLQFIWDQEWQDEINGYNKKVESCILGINTSSARPFELCTSLLM
;
A
#
# COMPACT_ATOMS: atom_id res chain seq x y z
N MET A 1 16.34 3.98 12.04
CA MET A 1 14.93 4.35 12.34
C MET A 1 14.23 3.16 12.96
N THR A 2 13.57 3.38 14.06
CA THR A 2 12.83 2.32 14.75
C THR A 2 11.42 2.20 14.19
N VAL A 3 10.74 1.10 14.51
CA VAL A 3 9.34 0.89 14.12
C VAL A 3 8.47 2.04 14.66
N ASP A 4 8.68 2.45 15.89
CA ASP A 4 7.91 3.54 16.50
C ASP A 4 8.10 4.85 15.73
N ASN A 5 9.32 5.14 15.29
CA ASN A 5 9.59 6.32 14.48
C ASN A 5 8.89 6.26 13.12
N ILE A 6 8.80 5.07 12.54
CA ILE A 6 8.07 4.88 11.28
C ILE A 6 6.58 5.18 11.48
N TYR A 7 5.99 4.64 12.54
CA TYR A 7 4.58 4.89 12.86
C TYR A 7 4.31 6.37 13.10
N LEU A 8 5.20 7.03 13.84
CA LEU A 8 5.08 8.46 14.09
C LEU A 8 5.15 9.27 12.79
N THR A 9 6.06 8.89 11.90
CA THR A 9 6.19 9.53 10.59
C THR A 9 4.90 9.40 9.78
N ILE A 10 4.31 8.23 9.76
CA ILE A 10 3.05 7.99 9.06
C ILE A 10 1.95 8.87 9.67
N ALA A 11 1.82 8.89 10.99
CA ALA A 11 0.82 9.69 11.68
C ALA A 11 0.97 11.18 11.37
N GLN A 12 2.21 11.69 11.38
CA GLN A 12 2.48 13.09 11.06
C GLN A 12 2.10 13.44 9.62
N GLN A 13 2.38 12.54 8.68
CA GLN A 13 1.99 12.76 7.30
C GLN A 13 0.48 12.78 7.12
N ILE A 14 -0.23 11.89 7.79
CA ILE A 14 -1.69 11.89 7.76
C ILE A 14 -2.23 13.21 8.29
N CYS A 15 -1.75 13.67 9.42
CA CYS A 15 -2.18 14.94 10.02
C CYS A 15 -1.95 16.13 9.08
N ARG A 16 -0.85 16.13 8.35
CA ARG A 16 -0.55 17.20 7.39
C ARG A 16 -1.53 17.23 6.22
N LEU A 17 -2.08 16.08 5.84
CA LEU A 17 -3.00 15.98 4.72
C LEU A 17 -4.44 16.31 5.10
N ILE A 18 -4.77 16.30 6.39
CA ILE A 18 -6.12 16.63 6.85
C ILE A 18 -6.25 18.15 6.93
N GLU A 19 -7.15 18.69 6.12
CA GLU A 19 -7.37 20.13 6.04
C GLU A 19 -8.35 20.66 7.06
N ASP A 20 -9.19 19.80 7.62
CA ASP A 20 -10.20 20.19 8.60
C ASP A 20 -9.60 20.28 9.99
N ASP A 21 -9.91 21.34 10.73
CA ASP A 21 -9.44 21.51 12.10
C ASP A 21 -10.02 20.43 13.03
N LYS A 22 -11.18 19.95 12.70
CA LYS A 22 -11.88 18.95 13.49
C LYS A 22 -12.26 17.77 12.63
N TRP A 23 -11.82 16.60 13.04
CA TRP A 23 -12.10 15.35 12.35
C TRP A 23 -12.23 14.22 13.38
N GLU A 24 -12.86 13.12 13.01
CA GLU A 24 -13.13 12.01 13.92
C GLU A 24 -12.11 10.89 13.84
N SER A 25 -11.77 10.49 12.62
CA SER A 25 -10.81 9.40 12.42
C SER A 25 -10.27 9.45 11.00
N ALA A 26 -9.11 8.87 10.83
CA ALA A 26 -8.47 8.74 9.53
C ALA A 26 -8.03 7.30 9.34
N ILE A 27 -8.19 6.78 8.13
CA ILE A 27 -7.73 5.45 7.76
C ILE A 27 -6.79 5.61 6.58
N PHE A 28 -5.57 5.16 6.76
CA PHE A 28 -4.52 5.21 5.75
C PHE A 28 -4.16 3.78 5.37
N LYS A 29 -4.23 3.49 4.09
CA LYS A 29 -3.99 2.14 3.57
C LYS A 29 -2.73 2.12 2.75
N ILE A 30 -1.89 1.15 3.02
CA ILE A 30 -0.63 0.92 2.32
C ILE A 30 -0.70 -0.45 1.66
N LYS A 31 -0.35 -0.48 0.38
CA LYS A 31 -0.14 -1.73 -0.35
C LYS A 31 1.33 -1.80 -0.69
N ARG A 32 1.96 -2.88 -0.36
CA ARG A 32 3.39 -3.03 -0.59
C ARG A 32 3.68 -4.30 -1.37
N GLN A 33 4.42 -4.15 -2.45
CA GLN A 33 5.07 -5.24 -3.15
C GLN A 33 6.57 -4.94 -3.23
N GLU A 34 7.35 -5.90 -3.66
CA GLU A 34 8.81 -5.81 -3.61
C GLU A 34 9.38 -4.50 -4.16
N ASN A 35 8.84 -4.05 -5.29
CA ASN A 35 9.36 -2.87 -6.00
C ASN A 35 8.41 -1.68 -6.00
N HIS A 36 7.35 -1.74 -5.23
CA HIS A 36 6.33 -0.70 -5.29
C HIS A 36 5.57 -0.56 -3.98
N VAL A 37 5.24 0.67 -3.64
CA VAL A 37 4.38 0.98 -2.50
C VAL A 37 3.29 1.90 -2.98
N GLY A 38 2.05 1.53 -2.72
CA GLY A 38 0.89 2.35 -3.03
C GLY A 38 0.21 2.82 -1.77
N PHE A 39 -0.31 4.04 -1.81
CA PHE A 39 -1.01 4.66 -0.69
C PHE A 39 -2.40 5.08 -1.10
N ASN A 40 -3.35 4.92 -0.20
CA ASN A 40 -4.61 5.63 -0.28
C ASN A 40 -5.14 5.86 1.13
N GLY A 41 -6.13 6.72 1.26
CA GLY A 41 -6.70 6.95 2.56
C GLY A 41 -7.84 7.95 2.52
N HIS A 42 -8.51 8.03 3.65
CA HIS A 42 -9.61 8.95 3.83
C HIS A 42 -9.72 9.30 5.32
N TYR A 43 -10.46 10.35 5.61
CA TYR A 43 -10.82 10.67 6.99
C TYR A 43 -12.29 11.07 7.05
N PHE A 44 -12.82 11.02 8.23
CA PHE A 44 -14.20 11.44 8.48
C PHE A 44 -14.17 12.76 9.25
N ASP A 45 -14.90 13.75 8.73
CA ASP A 45 -15.05 15.02 9.41
C ASP A 45 -16.03 14.91 10.58
N GLN A 46 -16.29 16.01 11.28
CA GLN A 46 -17.22 16.02 12.42
C GLN A 46 -18.63 15.63 12.06
N ASN A 47 -19.02 15.87 10.82
CA ASN A 47 -20.36 15.53 10.33
C ASN A 47 -20.41 14.11 9.77
N LYS A 48 -19.34 13.34 9.97
CA LYS A 48 -19.19 11.96 9.49
C LYS A 48 -19.16 11.84 7.98
N ASN A 49 -18.84 12.93 7.31
CA ASN A 49 -18.63 12.90 5.87
C ASN A 49 -17.23 12.40 5.55
N LYS A 50 -17.16 11.51 4.57
CA LYS A 50 -15.90 10.94 4.13
C LYS A 50 -15.16 11.93 3.23
N GLN A 51 -13.92 12.23 3.59
CA GLN A 51 -13.02 13.08 2.82
C GLN A 51 -11.80 12.26 2.43
N PHE A 52 -11.37 12.34 1.18
CA PHE A 52 -10.20 11.61 0.74
C PHE A 52 -8.93 12.35 1.11
N LEU A 53 -7.89 11.59 1.52
CA LEU A 53 -6.57 12.14 1.75
C LEU A 53 -5.87 12.32 0.42
N ASP A 54 -5.27 13.49 0.21
CA ASP A 54 -4.50 13.76 -1.00
C ASP A 54 -3.10 13.18 -0.87
N VAL A 55 -3.00 11.88 -1.09
CA VAL A 55 -1.75 11.15 -0.92
C VAL A 55 -0.68 11.56 -1.93
N TRP A 56 -1.05 12.23 -3.02
CA TRP A 56 -0.10 12.76 -3.99
C TRP A 56 0.77 13.87 -3.41
N ASN A 57 0.26 14.58 -2.40
CA ASN A 57 1.01 15.61 -1.68
C ASN A 57 1.75 15.09 -0.47
N MET A 58 1.80 13.78 -0.31
CA MET A 58 2.48 13.16 0.81
C MET A 58 4.00 13.22 0.60
N ASP A 59 4.70 13.75 1.61
CA ASP A 59 6.15 13.82 1.62
C ASP A 59 6.70 12.69 2.47
N MET A 60 6.67 11.48 1.91
CA MET A 60 7.14 10.31 2.63
C MET A 60 7.99 9.44 1.71
N ASN A 61 9.18 9.10 2.19
CA ASN A 61 10.05 8.19 1.47
C ASN A 61 9.51 6.77 1.61
N THR A 62 9.23 6.14 0.48
CA THR A 62 8.69 4.77 0.47
C THR A 62 9.67 3.74 1.03
N ASP A 63 10.95 4.08 1.11
CA ASP A 63 11.95 3.19 1.71
C ASP A 63 11.64 2.87 3.16
N ILE A 64 10.98 3.77 3.89
CA ILE A 64 10.60 3.50 5.28
C ILE A 64 9.56 2.39 5.37
N ILE A 65 8.71 2.26 4.36
CA ILE A 65 7.71 1.19 4.31
C ILE A 65 8.37 -0.15 4.04
N HIS A 66 9.34 -0.19 3.13
CA HIS A 66 10.12 -1.41 2.91
C HIS A 66 10.91 -1.80 4.16
N LYS A 67 11.44 -0.82 4.86
CA LYS A 67 12.14 -1.05 6.13
C LYS A 67 11.20 -1.60 7.20
N LEU A 68 10.00 -1.01 7.31
CA LEU A 68 8.97 -1.51 8.22
C LEU A 68 8.65 -2.97 7.91
N HIS A 69 8.45 -3.27 6.64
CA HIS A 69 8.17 -4.63 6.20
C HIS A 69 9.29 -5.59 6.60
N ALA A 70 10.54 -5.21 6.35
CA ALA A 70 11.70 -6.04 6.69
C ALA A 70 11.77 -6.33 8.20
N ILE A 71 11.54 -5.32 9.02
CA ILE A 71 11.58 -5.46 10.48
C ILE A 71 10.45 -6.35 10.99
N THR A 72 9.24 -6.11 10.52
CA THR A 72 8.05 -6.79 11.05
C THR A 72 7.91 -8.22 10.52
N THR A 73 8.54 -8.53 9.41
CA THR A 73 8.49 -9.88 8.81
C THR A 73 9.78 -10.66 9.01
N GLU A 74 10.67 -10.18 9.86
CA GLU A 74 11.94 -10.85 10.14
C GLU A 74 11.72 -12.31 10.54
N GLY A 75 12.48 -13.20 9.94
CA GLY A 75 12.33 -14.62 10.19
C GLY A 75 11.12 -15.28 9.54
N GLY A 76 10.45 -14.57 8.64
CA GLY A 76 9.27 -15.07 7.94
C GLY A 76 7.99 -14.98 8.74
N HIS A 77 8.00 -14.24 9.84
CA HIS A 77 6.81 -14.04 10.68
C HIS A 77 6.03 -12.81 10.23
N ASN A 78 4.76 -12.75 10.63
CA ASN A 78 3.88 -11.59 10.40
C ASN A 78 3.84 -11.13 8.94
N ARG A 79 3.85 -12.06 8.04
CA ARG A 79 3.82 -11.77 6.60
C ARG A 79 2.64 -10.87 6.24
N TRP A 80 2.91 -9.78 5.51
CA TRP A 80 1.87 -8.87 5.09
C TRP A 80 2.23 -8.20 3.75
N ASN A 81 1.21 -7.83 3.02
CA ASN A 81 1.35 -7.04 1.80
C ASN A 81 0.41 -5.83 1.80
N LYS A 82 -0.41 -5.70 2.82
CA LYS A 82 -1.26 -4.54 3.03
C LYS A 82 -1.21 -4.14 4.50
N LEU A 83 -1.33 -2.85 4.76
CA LEU A 83 -1.36 -2.30 6.10
C LEU A 83 -2.46 -1.26 6.17
N GLU A 84 -3.30 -1.35 7.19
CA GLU A 84 -4.27 -0.31 7.51
C GLU A 84 -3.83 0.39 8.79
N PHE A 85 -3.71 1.71 8.70
CA PHE A 85 -3.32 2.57 9.80
C PHE A 85 -4.51 3.45 10.13
N THR A 86 -5.09 3.27 11.30
CA THR A 86 -6.22 4.07 11.76
C THR A 86 -5.70 5.06 12.79
N LEU A 87 -5.93 6.35 12.55
CA LEU A 87 -5.46 7.42 13.42
C LEU A 87 -6.65 8.18 13.99
N LEU A 88 -6.55 8.52 15.28
CA LEU A 88 -7.53 9.36 15.96
C LEU A 88 -6.92 10.73 16.25
N PRO A 89 -7.77 11.77 16.41
CA PRO A 89 -7.26 13.13 16.64
C PRO A 89 -6.40 13.31 17.89
N ASP A 90 -6.56 12.44 18.88
CA ASP A 90 -5.76 12.47 20.10
C ASP A 90 -4.36 11.83 19.93
N GLY A 91 -4.06 11.34 18.74
CA GLY A 91 -2.79 10.70 18.44
C GLY A 91 -2.78 9.20 18.65
N LYS A 92 -3.84 8.64 19.15
CA LYS A 92 -3.95 7.17 19.25
C LYS A 92 -4.10 6.57 17.86
N PHE A 93 -3.48 5.44 17.65
CA PHE A 93 -3.55 4.76 16.36
C PHE A 93 -3.64 3.25 16.55
N ASP A 94 -4.16 2.60 15.53
CA ASP A 94 -4.25 1.16 15.45
C ASP A 94 -3.68 0.71 14.12
N LEU A 95 -3.05 -0.44 14.12
CA LEU A 95 -2.41 -1.03 12.95
C LEU A 95 -3.00 -2.39 12.67
N GLN A 96 -3.27 -2.64 11.41
CA GLN A 96 -3.69 -3.96 10.97
C GLN A 96 -2.82 -4.39 9.79
N PHE A 97 -2.00 -5.41 10.01
CA PHE A 97 -1.22 -6.03 8.96
C PHE A 97 -2.05 -7.12 8.32
N ILE A 98 -2.13 -7.07 6.99
CA ILE A 98 -3.01 -7.96 6.24
C ILE A 98 -2.19 -8.69 5.19
N TRP A 99 -2.38 -9.99 5.10
CA TRP A 99 -1.89 -10.75 3.96
C TRP A 99 -3.05 -11.04 3.02
N ASP A 100 -3.00 -10.44 1.85
CA ASP A 100 -3.99 -10.65 0.79
C ASP A 100 -3.36 -11.55 -0.27
N GLN A 101 -3.66 -12.84 -0.19
CA GLN A 101 -3.13 -13.85 -1.08
C GLN A 101 -3.66 -13.66 -2.51
N GLU A 102 -4.91 -13.30 -2.64
CA GLU A 102 -5.55 -13.09 -3.92
C GLU A 102 -4.85 -11.96 -4.69
N TRP A 103 -4.57 -10.85 -4.02
CA TRP A 103 -3.83 -9.75 -4.61
C TRP A 103 -2.40 -10.14 -4.96
N GLN A 104 -1.74 -10.92 -4.10
CA GLN A 104 -0.40 -11.41 -4.37
C GLN A 104 -0.38 -12.32 -5.58
N ASP A 105 -1.39 -13.17 -5.74
CA ASP A 105 -1.52 -14.03 -6.90
C ASP A 105 -1.72 -13.23 -8.18
N GLU A 106 -2.48 -12.15 -8.12
CA GLU A 106 -2.66 -11.24 -9.25
C GLU A 106 -1.33 -10.61 -9.66
N ILE A 107 -0.54 -10.15 -8.70
CA ILE A 107 0.78 -9.57 -8.97
C ILE A 107 1.70 -10.61 -9.60
N ASN A 108 1.75 -11.80 -9.05
CA ASN A 108 2.59 -12.87 -9.54
C ASN A 108 2.17 -13.28 -10.95
N GLY A 109 0.87 -13.36 -11.19
CA GLY A 109 0.32 -13.66 -12.50
C GLY A 109 0.64 -12.58 -13.52
N TYR A 110 0.55 -11.34 -13.12
CA TYR A 110 0.88 -10.19 -13.97
C TYR A 110 2.34 -10.22 -14.38
N ASN A 111 3.23 -10.36 -13.40
CA ASN A 111 4.68 -10.41 -13.67
C ASN A 111 5.04 -11.57 -14.58
N LYS A 112 4.42 -12.73 -14.36
CA LYS A 112 4.63 -13.90 -15.18
C LYS A 112 4.15 -13.68 -16.60
N LYS A 113 3.03 -13.01 -16.78
CA LYS A 113 2.49 -12.69 -18.11
C LYS A 113 3.39 -11.71 -18.85
N VAL A 114 3.91 -10.70 -18.17
CA VAL A 114 4.85 -9.76 -18.76
C VAL A 114 6.08 -10.49 -19.25
N GLU A 115 6.65 -11.35 -18.44
CA GLU A 115 7.78 -12.18 -18.81
C GLU A 115 7.46 -13.05 -20.01
N SER A 116 6.31 -13.70 -20.02
CA SER A 116 5.84 -14.49 -21.15
C SER A 116 5.71 -13.66 -22.42
N CYS A 117 5.23 -12.44 -22.32
CA CYS A 117 5.12 -11.55 -23.47
C CYS A 117 6.48 -11.22 -24.05
N ILE A 118 7.44 -10.92 -23.19
CA ILE A 118 8.79 -10.57 -23.61
C ILE A 118 9.48 -11.78 -24.24
N LEU A 119 9.31 -12.94 -23.66
CA LEU A 119 9.92 -14.20 -24.10
C LEU A 119 9.02 -14.99 -25.04
N GLY A 120 7.78 -14.61 -25.13
CA GLY A 120 6.72 -15.36 -25.79
C GLY A 120 6.90 -15.52 -27.29
N ILE A 121 7.67 -14.63 -27.88
CA ILE A 121 8.00 -14.76 -29.30
C ILE A 121 8.73 -16.06 -29.58
N ASN A 122 9.35 -16.63 -28.56
CA ASN A 122 10.11 -17.85 -28.66
C ASN A 122 9.27 -19.09 -28.44
N THR A 123 8.03 -18.90 -28.09
CA THR A 123 7.15 -20.02 -27.81
C THR A 123 6.20 -20.19 -28.96
N SER A 124 5.81 -21.39 -29.17
CA SER A 124 4.75 -21.67 -30.10
C SER A 124 3.40 -21.28 -29.56
N SER A 125 3.38 -20.59 -28.46
CA SER A 125 2.16 -20.10 -27.89
C SER A 125 1.39 -19.31 -28.92
N ALA A 126 0.21 -19.71 -29.18
CA ALA A 126 -0.61 -19.05 -30.17
C ALA A 126 -1.10 -17.67 -29.72
N ARG A 127 -0.76 -17.23 -28.50
CA ARG A 127 -1.40 -16.05 -27.92
C ARG A 127 -0.50 -15.12 -27.11
N PRO A 128 0.75 -14.85 -27.53
CA PRO A 128 1.55 -13.89 -26.78
C PRO A 128 0.95 -12.49 -26.79
N PHE A 129 0.34 -12.11 -27.91
CA PHE A 129 -0.33 -10.83 -28.03
C PHE A 129 -1.54 -10.74 -27.08
N GLU A 130 -2.32 -11.78 -26.99
CA GLU A 130 -3.48 -11.82 -26.13
C GLU A 130 -3.08 -11.70 -24.65
N LEU A 131 -1.98 -12.34 -24.25
CA LEU A 131 -1.46 -12.21 -22.90
C LEU A 131 -1.04 -10.78 -22.61
N CYS A 132 -0.36 -10.14 -23.54
CA CYS A 132 0.03 -8.74 -23.39
C CYS A 132 -1.18 -7.83 -23.29
N THR A 133 -2.18 -8.07 -24.10
CA THR A 133 -3.43 -7.30 -24.04
C THR A 133 -4.10 -7.44 -22.68
N SER A 134 -4.10 -8.65 -22.15
CA SER A 134 -4.66 -8.93 -20.85
C SER A 134 -3.94 -8.16 -19.73
N LEU A 135 -2.68 -7.85 -19.89
CA LEU A 135 -1.91 -7.04 -18.94
C LEU A 135 -2.28 -5.57 -18.97
N LEU A 136 -2.74 -5.08 -20.10
CA LEU A 136 -3.08 -3.68 -20.28
C LEU A 136 -4.47 -3.35 -19.74
N MET A 137 -5.24 -4.32 -19.44
CA MET A 137 -6.54 -4.15 -18.82
C MET A 137 -6.43 -4.30 -17.29
#